data_0dab1f104bfa91618e5e37cb162e35c9
#
_entry.id   0dab1f104bfa91618e5e37cb162e35c9
#
_cell.length_a   1.000
_cell.length_b   1.000
_cell.length_c   1.000
_cell.angle_alpha   90.00
_cell.angle_beta   90.00
_cell.angle_gamma   90.00
#
_symmetry.space_group_name_H-M   'P 1'
#
loop_
_entity.id
_entity.type
_entity.pdbx_description
1 polymer ?
#
loop_
_entity_poly.entity_id
_entity_poly.type
_entity_poly.pdbx_seq_one_letter_code
_entity_poly.pdbx_strand_id
1 'polypeptide(L)'
;MEAMRPEQSSLGLTASRDLYEVRPRKDREGIDLISELFRYGPIWYSGPDAVRNAIAYAKYRSHFREQRAIIRVLDDSGAVVQMHA
;
A
#
# COMPACT_ATOMS: atom_id res chain seq x y z
N MET A 1 3.46 -9.34 26.95
CA MET A 1 3.14 -9.18 26.43
C MET A 1 2.99 -8.86 25.89
N GLU A 2 3.01 -8.75 26.19
CA GLU A 2 2.63 -8.33 25.60
C GLU A 2 2.59 -8.00 24.80
N ALA A 3 2.87 -8.06 25.36
CA ALA A 3 2.60 -7.58 24.58
C ALA A 3 2.51 -7.23 23.88
N MET A 4 2.59 -7.13 24.32
CA MET A 4 2.18 -6.72 23.72
C MET A 4 1.95 -6.43 23.17
N ARG A 5 2.19 -6.46 23.68
CA ARG A 5 1.69 -6.08 23.25
C ARG A 5 1.15 -5.47 22.76
N PRO A 6 1.16 -5.42 23.31
CA PRO A 6 0.43 -4.76 22.83
C PRO A 6 0.21 -4.08 22.31
N GLU A 7 0.28 -3.88 22.67
CA GLU A 7 -0.26 -3.25 22.21
C GLU A 7 -0.63 -3.04 21.46
N GLN A 8 -0.43 -3.25 21.94
CA GLN A 8 -1.04 -3.06 21.29
C GLN A 8 -1.82 -2.87 20.93
N SER A 9 -1.79 -2.84 21.38
CA SER A 9 -2.72 -2.63 21.08
C SER A 9 -3.36 -2.01 20.96
N SER A 10 -3.39 -1.80 21.25
CA SER A 10 -4.08 -1.25 21.07
C SER A 10 -4.48 -0.63 20.67
N LEU A 11 -4.33 -0.59 20.82
CA LEU A 11 -4.78 -0.09 20.28
C LEU A 11 -5.46 0.11 19.60
N GLY A 12 -5.66 -0.08 19.62
CA GLY A 12 -6.21 -0.23 18.94
C GLY A 12 -6.79 0.04 18.52
N LEU A 13 -7.02 -0.16 19.04
CA LEU A 13 -7.62 0.60 18.64
C LEU A 13 -7.36 1.41 17.79
N THR A 14 -6.92 1.46 17.95
CA THR A 14 -6.37 2.23 17.01
C THR A 14 -6.85 1.92 15.66
N ALA A 15 -7.15 2.85 14.94
CA ALA A 15 -7.60 2.63 13.62
C ALA A 15 -6.62 1.74 12.89
N SER A 16 -7.06 0.62 12.47
CA SER A 16 -6.27 -0.25 11.63
C SER A 16 -6.05 0.40 10.28
N ARG A 17 -4.90 0.17 9.71
CA ARG A 17 -4.52 0.73 8.43
C ARG A 17 -3.93 -0.34 7.56
N ASP A 18 -4.26 -0.28 6.28
CA ASP A 18 -3.65 -1.13 5.27
C ASP A 18 -2.54 -0.33 4.61
N LEU A 19 -1.35 -0.88 4.57
CA LEU A 19 -0.20 -0.20 4.00
C LEU A 19 0.09 -0.74 2.61
N TYR A 20 0.29 0.18 1.67
CA TYR A 20 0.60 -0.15 0.29
C TYR A 20 1.77 0.69 -0.18
N GLU A 21 2.54 0.15 -1.12
CA GLU A 21 3.57 0.91 -1.81
C GLU A 21 3.40 0.75 -3.30
N VAL A 22 3.61 1.84 -4.03
CA VAL A 22 3.63 1.84 -5.48
C VAL A 22 5.08 2.07 -5.87
N ARG A 23 5.70 1.10 -6.55
CA ARG A 23 7.10 1.16 -6.92
C ARG A 23 7.29 1.00 -8.42
N PRO A 24 8.18 1.79 -9.02
CA PRO A 24 8.54 1.55 -10.41
C PRO A 24 9.20 0.18 -10.53
N ARG A 25 8.92 -0.51 -11.62
CA ARG A 25 9.57 -1.78 -11.90
C ARG A 25 10.99 -1.52 -12.40
N LYS A 26 11.88 -2.46 -12.12
CA LYS A 26 13.26 -2.34 -12.56
C LYS A 26 13.39 -2.35 -14.09
N ASP A 27 12.48 -3.05 -14.76
CA ASP A 27 12.48 -3.12 -16.22
C ASP A 27 11.82 -1.89 -16.84
N ARG A 28 11.35 -0.95 -16.02
CA ARG A 28 10.71 0.29 -16.45
C ARG A 28 9.43 0.08 -17.25
N GLU A 29 8.81 -1.09 -17.09
CA GLU A 29 7.57 -1.39 -17.80
C GLU A 29 6.40 -1.40 -16.85
N GLY A 30 6.17 -0.25 -16.22
CA GLY A 30 5.06 -0.10 -15.33
C GLY A 30 5.50 -0.01 -13.88
N ILE A 31 4.55 -0.28 -13.01
CA ILE A 31 4.78 -0.20 -11.56
C ILE A 31 4.21 -1.46 -10.92
N ASP A 32 4.67 -1.69 -9.70
CA ASP A 32 4.10 -2.73 -8.85
C ASP A 32 3.40 -2.09 -7.68
N LEU A 33 2.21 -2.60 -7.38
CA LEU A 33 1.52 -2.27 -6.13
C LEU A 33 1.84 -3.38 -5.15
N ILE A 34 2.43 -3.01 -4.02
CA ILE A 34 2.98 -3.95 -3.04
C ILE A 34 2.26 -3.78 -1.72
N SER A 35 1.89 -4.88 -1.10
CA SER A 35 1.32 -4.86 0.25
C SER A 35 1.46 -6.24 0.87
N GLU A 36 1.60 -6.28 2.19
CA GLU A 36 1.58 -7.55 2.91
C GLU A 36 0.23 -8.24 2.82
N LEU A 37 -0.80 -7.51 2.39
CA LEU A 37 -2.12 -8.09 2.21
C LEU A 37 -2.20 -9.00 1.00
N PHE A 38 -1.26 -8.88 0.07
CA PHE A 38 -1.32 -9.63 -1.18
C PHE A 38 -0.62 -10.98 -1.01
N ARG A 39 -1.39 -12.04 -1.07
CA ARG A 39 -0.88 -13.39 -0.86
C ARG A 39 0.07 -13.84 -1.96
N TYR A 40 -0.15 -13.34 -3.16
CA TYR A 40 0.54 -13.84 -4.35
C TYR A 40 1.56 -12.85 -4.90
N GLY A 41 1.93 -11.86 -4.08
CA GLY A 41 2.94 -10.89 -4.49
C GLY A 41 2.36 -9.63 -5.10
N PRO A 42 3.20 -8.80 -5.66
CA PRO A 42 2.77 -7.51 -6.16
C PRO A 42 1.80 -7.62 -7.33
N ILE A 43 0.99 -6.59 -7.49
CA ILE A 43 0.10 -6.47 -8.65
C ILE A 43 0.74 -5.50 -9.62
N TRP A 44 0.91 -5.94 -10.86
CA TRP A 44 1.55 -5.15 -11.91
C TRP A 44 0.52 -4.28 -12.63
N TYR A 45 0.89 -3.03 -12.84
CA TYR A 45 0.11 -2.09 -13.61
C TYR A 45 1.02 -1.46 -14.66
N SER A 46 0.48 -1.21 -15.85
CA SER A 46 1.23 -0.56 -16.91
C SER A 46 0.37 0.49 -17.59
N GLY A 47 1.02 1.30 -18.43
CA GLY A 47 0.34 2.35 -19.17
C GLY A 47 0.36 3.68 -18.44
N PRO A 48 -0.19 4.73 -19.08
CA PRO A 48 -0.07 6.09 -18.54
C PRO A 48 -0.82 6.31 -17.24
N ASP A 49 -1.82 5.48 -16.95
CA ASP A 49 -2.62 5.63 -15.72
C ASP A 49 -2.24 4.60 -14.66
N ALA A 50 -1.08 3.96 -14.80
CA ALA A 50 -0.71 2.86 -13.92
C ALA A 50 -0.74 3.25 -12.44
N VAL A 51 -0.10 4.37 -12.10
CA VAL A 51 -0.04 4.81 -10.71
C VAL A 51 -1.44 5.13 -10.20
N ARG A 52 -2.22 5.86 -10.99
CA ARG A 52 -3.58 6.22 -10.59
C ARG A 52 -4.44 4.98 -10.36
N ASN A 53 -4.33 4.02 -11.26
CA ASN A 53 -5.11 2.79 -11.15
C ASN A 53 -4.70 1.97 -9.93
N ALA A 54 -3.41 1.92 -9.64
CA ALA A 54 -2.93 1.21 -8.45
C ALA A 54 -3.46 1.86 -7.17
N ILE A 55 -3.41 3.19 -7.10
CA ILE A 55 -3.92 3.92 -5.95
C ILE A 55 -5.42 3.67 -5.78
N ALA A 56 -6.16 3.72 -6.88
CA ALA A 56 -7.61 3.49 -6.83
C ALA A 56 -7.93 2.10 -6.33
N TYR A 57 -7.19 1.10 -6.79
CA TYR A 57 -7.42 -0.27 -6.34
C TYR A 57 -7.11 -0.41 -4.84
N ALA A 58 -6.02 0.19 -4.38
CA ALA A 58 -5.66 0.11 -2.97
C ALA A 58 -6.75 0.73 -2.10
N LYS A 59 -7.26 1.88 -2.51
CA LYS A 59 -8.34 2.55 -1.77
C LYS A 59 -9.61 1.71 -1.78
N TYR A 60 -9.96 1.16 -2.93
CA TYR A 60 -11.15 0.32 -3.06
C TYR A 60 -11.04 -0.90 -2.15
N ARG A 61 -9.89 -1.58 -2.19
CA ARG A 61 -9.69 -2.78 -1.39
C ARG A 61 -9.81 -2.49 0.10
N SER A 62 -9.18 -1.41 0.56
CA SER A 62 -9.23 -1.08 1.97
C SER A 62 -10.60 -0.60 2.40
N HIS A 63 -11.28 0.16 1.53
CA HIS A 63 -12.66 0.55 1.82
C HIS A 63 -13.55 -0.67 2.00
N PHE A 64 -13.39 -1.67 1.14
CA PHE A 64 -14.17 -2.90 1.22
C PHE A 64 -13.90 -3.64 2.52
N ARG A 65 -12.69 -3.54 3.05
CA ARG A 65 -12.30 -4.14 4.33
C ARG A 65 -12.62 -3.23 5.51
N GLU A 66 -13.19 -2.05 5.25
CA GLU A 66 -13.48 -1.05 6.29
C GLU A 66 -12.20 -0.61 7.00
N GLN A 67 -11.13 -0.47 6.22
CA GLN A 67 -9.83 -0.02 6.71
C GLN A 67 -9.41 1.24 6.01
N ARG A 68 -8.52 1.99 6.63
CA ARG A 68 -7.90 3.14 5.99
C ARG A 68 -6.69 2.66 5.19
N ALA A 69 -6.54 3.20 4.00
CA ALA A 69 -5.39 2.88 3.15
C ALA A 69 -4.33 3.96 3.34
N ILE A 70 -3.09 3.53 3.55
CA ILE A 70 -1.93 4.42 3.50
C ILE A 70 -1.11 3.97 2.31
N ILE A 71 -0.96 4.82 1.32
CA ILE A 71 -0.33 4.47 0.06
C ILE A 71 0.87 5.37 -0.16
N ARG A 72 2.05 4.78 -0.25
CA ARG A 72 3.28 5.52 -0.55
C ARG A 72 3.65 5.26 -1.99
N VAL A 73 3.90 6.33 -2.74
CA VAL A 73 4.37 6.22 -4.10
C VAL A 73 5.86 6.53 -4.09
N LEU A 74 6.66 5.61 -4.57
CA LEU A 74 8.12 5.72 -4.55
C LEU A 74 8.64 6.02 -5.94
N ASP A 75 9.80 6.70 -5.99
CA ASP A 75 10.50 6.89 -7.26
C ASP A 75 11.54 5.79 -7.44
N ASP A 76 12.34 5.90 -8.51
CA ASP A 76 13.36 4.89 -8.84
C ASP A 76 14.42 4.74 -7.76
N SER A 77 14.63 5.78 -6.95
CA SER A 77 15.63 5.72 -5.89
C SER A 77 15.08 5.12 -4.61
N GLY A 78 13.78 4.86 -4.56
CA GLY A 78 13.13 4.39 -3.35
C GLY A 78 12.64 5.49 -2.44
N ALA A 79 12.72 6.76 -2.88
CA ALA A 79 12.23 7.87 -2.09
C ALA A 79 10.73 8.00 -2.25
N VAL A 80 10.04 8.36 -1.17
CA VAL A 80 8.60 8.59 -1.22
C VAL A 80 8.35 9.95 -1.86
N VAL A 81 7.65 9.96 -2.98
CA VAL A 81 7.35 11.20 -3.71
C VAL A 81 5.89 11.62 -3.58
N GLN A 82 5.02 10.71 -3.19
CA GLN A 82 3.62 11.01 -2.91
C GLN A 82 3.13 10.13 -1.79
N MET A 83 2.13 10.60 -1.08
CA MET A 83 1.52 9.83 -0.01
C MET A 83 0.03 10.10 -0.02
N HIS A 84 -0.74 9.03 0.01
CA HIS A 84 -2.21 9.11 0.01
C HIS A 84 -2.74 8.39 1.23
N ALA A 85 -3.79 8.94 1.80
CA ALA A 85 -4.43 8.34 2.98
C ALA A 85 -5.93 8.23 2.80
#